data_fb5aad18db203d321b245f2ae929f801
#
_entry.id   fb5aad18db203d321b245f2ae929f801
#
_cell.length_a   1.000
_cell.length_b   1.000
_cell.length_c   1.000
_cell.angle_alpha   90.00
_cell.angle_beta   90.00
_cell.angle_gamma   90.00
#
_symmetry.space_group_name_H-M   'P 1'
#
loop_
_entity.id
_entity.type
_entity.pdbx_description
1 polymer ?
#
loop_
_entity_poly.entity_id
_entity_poly.type
_entity_poly.pdbx_seq_one_letter_code
_entity_poly.pdbx_strand_id
1 'polypeptide(L)'
;MAGNAVAANKVDLGNGWYRCSLSVNANVSKVHFRPAFNTSTSKTTGSLLYQSAQLESGLVATDYLDSTSVTGKAGVLVDLPRINYDANGQNGSLLLEPSRANLLPYSEYFETSEWTTPNVVFETNKATSPDGGFNATKFRANSANSTHWASTGVTLTSGQDYTFKLYVKAAEYNWVQISLFGTGWVGSTKKINFNASTGEFGTTDTGITFDSNPMGNGWHEVFVTNEAASTTATIRVYPLKSDDVTSYQGDGSSGIYIYGAQLESGSYVSSYIPTMGTSETRAADSCSV
;
A
#
# COMPACT_ATOMS: atom_id res chain seq x y z
N MET A 1 -24.65 -16.37 0.08
CA MET A 1 -23.56 -16.37 1.08
C MET A 1 -23.24 -14.93 1.38
N ALA A 2 -23.35 -14.49 2.60
CA ALA A 2 -22.88 -13.15 2.99
C ALA A 2 -21.37 -13.23 3.04
N GLY A 3 -20.68 -12.47 2.17
CA GLY A 3 -19.24 -12.31 2.24
C GLY A 3 -18.89 -11.64 3.57
N ASN A 4 -17.79 -12.03 4.19
CA ASN A 4 -17.33 -11.38 5.40
C ASN A 4 -16.89 -9.95 5.05
N ALA A 5 -17.48 -8.96 5.72
CA ALA A 5 -16.99 -7.59 5.64
C ALA A 5 -15.57 -7.54 6.19
N VAL A 6 -14.66 -6.93 5.42
CA VAL A 6 -13.26 -6.73 5.82
C VAL A 6 -13.12 -5.39 6.53
N ALA A 7 -13.82 -4.36 6.05
CA ALA A 7 -13.85 -3.04 6.66
C ALA A 7 -15.19 -2.35 6.41
N ALA A 8 -15.59 -1.49 7.33
CA ALA A 8 -16.71 -0.57 7.17
C ALA A 8 -16.32 0.80 7.72
N ASN A 9 -16.65 1.85 6.99
CA ASN A 9 -16.39 3.22 7.43
C ASN A 9 -17.61 4.12 7.22
N LYS A 10 -17.69 5.16 8.04
CA LYS A 10 -18.72 6.19 7.95
C LYS A 10 -18.06 7.56 8.11
N VAL A 11 -18.21 8.42 7.12
CA VAL A 11 -17.71 9.81 7.13
C VAL A 11 -18.92 10.73 7.15
N ASP A 12 -18.95 11.67 8.07
CA ASP A 12 -19.96 12.73 8.12
C ASP A 12 -19.61 13.80 7.09
N LEU A 13 -20.52 14.07 6.16
CA LEU A 13 -20.38 15.09 5.11
C LEU A 13 -21.12 16.38 5.46
N GLY A 14 -21.69 16.47 6.67
CA GLY A 14 -22.54 17.60 7.09
C GLY A 14 -23.98 17.52 6.59
N ASN A 15 -24.83 18.40 7.11
CA ASN A 15 -26.24 18.53 6.74
C ASN A 15 -27.04 17.21 6.79
N GLY A 16 -26.64 16.25 7.65
CA GLY A 16 -27.28 14.95 7.78
C GLY A 16 -26.88 13.92 6.72
N TRP A 17 -25.92 14.23 5.85
CA TRP A 17 -25.38 13.29 4.87
C TRP A 17 -24.17 12.53 5.42
N TYR A 18 -24.12 11.25 5.11
CA TYR A 18 -23.00 10.38 5.47
C TYR A 18 -22.53 9.58 4.26
N ARG A 19 -21.22 9.54 4.03
CA ARG A 19 -20.61 8.56 3.14
C ARG A 19 -20.38 7.27 3.94
N CYS A 20 -21.04 6.19 3.52
CA CYS A 20 -20.87 4.87 4.11
C CYS A 20 -20.16 3.97 3.10
N SER A 21 -19.06 3.36 3.50
CA SER A 21 -18.32 2.39 2.70
C SER A 21 -18.27 1.03 3.40
N LEU A 22 -18.26 -0.03 2.58
CA LEU A 22 -18.14 -1.41 3.04
C LEU A 22 -17.20 -2.15 2.09
N SER A 23 -16.09 -2.63 2.61
CA SER A 23 -15.15 -3.48 1.89
C SER A 23 -15.41 -4.94 2.19
N VAL A 24 -15.43 -5.77 1.15
CA VAL A 24 -15.66 -7.20 1.27
C VAL A 24 -14.64 -7.97 0.43
N ASN A 25 -14.11 -9.03 0.98
CA ASN A 25 -13.24 -9.94 0.24
C ASN A 25 -14.09 -11.08 -0.34
N ALA A 26 -14.75 -10.81 -1.45
CA ALA A 26 -15.60 -11.80 -2.14
C ALA A 26 -15.93 -11.34 -3.57
N ASN A 27 -16.26 -12.29 -4.42
CA ASN A 27 -16.92 -12.00 -5.69
C ASN A 27 -18.35 -11.52 -5.41
N VAL A 28 -18.59 -10.23 -5.56
CA VAL A 28 -19.89 -9.61 -5.32
C VAL A 28 -20.63 -9.47 -6.64
N SER A 29 -21.74 -10.17 -6.78
CA SER A 29 -22.62 -10.06 -7.95
C SER A 29 -23.74 -9.02 -7.78
N LYS A 30 -24.08 -8.65 -6.54
CA LYS A 30 -25.14 -7.70 -6.20
C LYS A 30 -24.85 -6.96 -4.91
N VAL A 31 -25.16 -5.65 -4.92
CA VAL A 31 -25.17 -4.80 -3.73
C VAL A 31 -26.63 -4.40 -3.43
N HIS A 32 -27.05 -4.57 -2.20
CA HIS A 32 -28.41 -4.21 -1.77
C HIS A 32 -28.36 -3.08 -0.74
N PHE A 33 -29.06 -2.01 -1.02
CA PHE A 33 -29.33 -0.94 -0.06
C PHE A 33 -30.70 -1.19 0.62
N ARG A 34 -30.70 -1.27 1.93
CA ARG A 34 -31.94 -1.52 2.69
C ARG A 34 -32.07 -0.51 3.82
N PRO A 35 -33.22 0.21 3.92
CA PRO A 35 -33.52 0.96 5.14
C PRO A 35 -33.64 -0.02 6.32
N ALA A 36 -33.00 0.33 7.44
CA ALA A 36 -33.06 -0.45 8.65
C ALA A 36 -33.39 0.44 9.85
N PHE A 37 -34.06 -0.11 10.84
CA PHE A 37 -34.31 0.53 12.12
C PHE A 37 -33.49 -0.19 13.20
N ASN A 38 -32.55 0.52 13.80
CA ASN A 38 -31.58 -0.11 14.67
C ASN A 38 -30.80 -1.21 13.92
N THR A 39 -30.75 -2.40 14.51
CA THR A 39 -30.14 -3.60 13.92
C THR A 39 -31.12 -4.46 13.13
N SER A 40 -32.37 -4.04 13.02
CA SER A 40 -33.44 -4.77 12.31
C SER A 40 -33.51 -4.32 10.85
N THR A 41 -33.64 -5.29 9.96
CA THR A 41 -33.92 -5.05 8.53
C THR A 41 -35.41 -4.87 8.23
N SER A 42 -36.27 -5.09 9.22
CA SER A 42 -37.72 -4.93 9.13
C SER A 42 -38.11 -3.54 9.59
N LYS A 43 -38.53 -2.71 8.68
CA LYS A 43 -39.04 -1.37 8.92
C LYS A 43 -40.39 -1.22 8.29
N THR A 44 -41.38 -0.79 9.08
CA THR A 44 -42.78 -0.63 8.61
C THR A 44 -43.04 0.78 8.07
N THR A 45 -42.28 1.78 8.52
CA THR A 45 -42.40 3.18 8.08
C THR A 45 -41.05 3.88 8.09
N GLY A 46 -40.90 4.89 7.27
CA GLY A 46 -39.72 5.73 7.13
C GLY A 46 -39.06 5.60 5.77
N SER A 47 -38.22 6.59 5.45
CA SER A 47 -37.48 6.66 4.18
C SER A 47 -36.03 7.07 4.44
N LEU A 48 -35.16 6.70 3.51
CA LEU A 48 -33.80 7.18 3.40
C LEU A 48 -33.58 7.74 2.01
N LEU A 49 -32.81 8.81 1.93
CA LEU A 49 -32.34 9.32 0.66
C LEU A 49 -30.98 8.71 0.35
N TYR A 50 -30.81 8.23 -0.87
CA TYR A 50 -29.54 7.71 -1.38
C TYR A 50 -29.07 8.60 -2.52
N GLN A 51 -27.77 8.82 -2.58
CA GLN A 51 -27.12 9.53 -3.68
C GLN A 51 -25.75 8.89 -3.92
N SER A 52 -25.30 8.92 -5.17
CA SER A 52 -23.91 8.65 -5.53
C SER A 52 -23.39 7.29 -5.08
N ALA A 53 -24.03 6.21 -5.54
CA ALA A 53 -23.55 4.86 -5.30
C ALA A 53 -22.32 4.56 -6.18
N GLN A 54 -21.30 3.97 -5.61
CA GLN A 54 -20.06 3.56 -6.29
C GLN A 54 -19.66 2.17 -5.86
N LEU A 55 -19.21 1.35 -6.79
CA LEU A 55 -18.55 0.06 -6.54
C LEU A 55 -17.20 0.09 -7.23
N GLU A 56 -16.15 -0.16 -6.46
CA GLU A 56 -14.77 -0.13 -6.93
C GLU A 56 -13.97 -1.29 -6.33
N SER A 57 -12.88 -1.66 -6.98
CA SER A 57 -11.90 -2.59 -6.41
C SER A 57 -10.94 -1.81 -5.52
N GLY A 58 -10.63 -2.35 -4.33
CA GLY A 58 -9.74 -1.71 -3.36
C GLY A 58 -10.27 -1.83 -1.93
N LEU A 59 -9.44 -1.44 -0.97
CA LEU A 59 -9.76 -1.50 0.46
C LEU A 59 -10.47 -0.25 0.99
N VAL A 60 -10.31 0.87 0.29
CA VAL A 60 -10.79 2.18 0.71
C VAL A 60 -11.64 2.78 -0.39
N ALA A 61 -12.75 3.39 0.01
CA ALA A 61 -13.59 4.16 -0.90
C ALA A 61 -12.83 5.42 -1.35
N THR A 62 -12.63 5.56 -2.65
CA THR A 62 -12.09 6.77 -3.26
C THR A 62 -13.13 7.90 -3.30
N ASP A 63 -12.75 9.05 -3.81
CA ASP A 63 -13.71 10.11 -4.07
C ASP A 63 -14.70 9.66 -5.14
N TYR A 64 -15.90 10.21 -5.05
CA TYR A 64 -17.00 9.83 -5.95
C TYR A 64 -16.64 10.07 -7.42
N LEU A 65 -16.81 9.01 -8.20
CA LEU A 65 -16.63 9.01 -9.65
C LEU A 65 -17.99 9.04 -10.32
N ASP A 66 -18.28 10.12 -11.02
CA ASP A 66 -19.53 10.22 -11.77
C ASP A 66 -19.51 9.22 -12.95
N SER A 67 -20.55 8.40 -13.01
CA SER A 67 -20.75 7.45 -14.10
C SER A 67 -22.21 7.51 -14.56
N THR A 68 -22.44 7.95 -15.76
CA THR A 68 -23.80 8.10 -16.31
C THR A 68 -24.26 6.91 -17.13
N SER A 69 -23.44 6.43 -18.06
CA SER A 69 -23.80 5.32 -18.97
C SER A 69 -22.72 4.25 -19.11
N VAL A 70 -21.51 4.52 -18.61
CA VAL A 70 -20.35 3.63 -18.66
C VAL A 70 -19.65 3.61 -17.31
N THR A 71 -18.79 2.62 -17.08
CA THR A 71 -17.97 2.56 -15.88
C THR A 71 -17.09 3.81 -15.77
N GLY A 72 -17.24 4.56 -14.70
CA GLY A 72 -16.36 5.68 -14.37
C GLY A 72 -14.97 5.16 -14.02
N LYS A 73 -13.93 5.89 -14.36
CA LYS A 73 -12.54 5.57 -14.04
C LYS A 73 -11.94 6.68 -13.20
N ALA A 74 -11.31 6.30 -12.09
CA ALA A 74 -10.41 7.18 -11.34
C ALA A 74 -8.99 7.01 -11.86
N GLY A 75 -8.18 8.01 -11.66
CA GLY A 75 -6.77 8.00 -11.99
C GLY A 75 -6.38 9.19 -12.86
N VAL A 76 -5.30 9.04 -13.60
CA VAL A 76 -4.89 10.06 -14.56
C VAL A 76 -5.98 10.21 -15.61
N LEU A 77 -6.76 11.29 -15.48
CA LEU A 77 -7.76 11.65 -16.48
C LEU A 77 -7.04 12.25 -17.67
N VAL A 78 -7.46 11.85 -18.88
CA VAL A 78 -6.96 12.47 -20.11
C VAL A 78 -7.28 13.96 -20.05
N ASP A 79 -6.30 14.80 -20.39
CA ASP A 79 -6.36 16.26 -20.41
C ASP A 79 -6.47 16.96 -19.04
N LEU A 80 -6.29 16.25 -17.92
CA LEU A 80 -6.16 16.89 -16.61
C LEU A 80 -4.69 16.84 -16.14
N PRO A 81 -4.06 18.00 -15.92
CA PRO A 81 -2.68 18.04 -15.46
C PRO A 81 -2.59 17.52 -14.02
N ARG A 82 -1.61 16.66 -13.75
CA ARG A 82 -1.23 16.29 -12.41
C ARG A 82 -0.25 17.33 -11.88
N ILE A 83 -0.55 17.87 -10.73
CA ILE A 83 0.29 18.88 -10.08
C ILE A 83 0.94 18.25 -8.86
N ASN A 84 2.27 18.30 -8.83
CA ASN A 84 3.05 17.94 -7.66
C ASN A 84 3.34 19.20 -6.84
N TYR A 85 3.23 19.11 -5.53
CA TYR A 85 3.49 20.19 -4.59
C TYR A 85 4.67 19.82 -3.68
N ASP A 86 5.35 20.83 -3.14
CA ASP A 86 6.36 20.60 -2.12
C ASP A 86 5.73 20.13 -0.80
N ALA A 87 6.56 19.78 0.18
CA ALA A 87 6.12 19.27 1.47
C ALA A 87 5.21 20.24 2.28
N ASN A 88 5.14 21.50 1.87
CA ASN A 88 4.26 22.53 2.48
C ASN A 88 2.97 22.75 1.69
N GLY A 89 2.73 21.96 0.64
CA GLY A 89 1.60 22.13 -0.27
C GLY A 89 1.71 23.36 -1.15
N GLN A 90 2.92 23.86 -1.40
CA GLN A 90 3.22 25.04 -2.19
C GLN A 90 3.99 24.68 -3.46
N ASN A 91 4.26 25.68 -4.31
CA ASN A 91 5.11 25.54 -5.50
C ASN A 91 4.68 24.38 -6.43
N GLY A 92 3.39 24.39 -6.81
CA GLY A 92 2.85 23.39 -7.72
C GLY A 92 3.64 23.31 -9.03
N SER A 93 4.09 22.10 -9.40
CA SER A 93 4.77 21.80 -10.65
C SER A 93 4.01 20.72 -11.41
N LEU A 94 4.02 20.82 -12.74
CA LEU A 94 3.40 19.78 -13.58
C LEU A 94 4.16 18.46 -13.39
N LEU A 95 3.45 17.42 -12.97
CA LEU A 95 3.99 16.07 -12.86
C LEU A 95 3.67 15.29 -14.12
N LEU A 96 4.73 14.91 -14.85
CA LEU A 96 4.63 14.03 -16.01
C LEU A 96 5.42 12.76 -15.72
N GLU A 97 4.73 11.64 -15.67
CA GLU A 97 5.34 10.35 -15.40
C GLU A 97 5.14 9.40 -16.60
N PRO A 98 6.13 8.57 -16.91
CA PRO A 98 6.00 7.54 -17.93
C PRO A 98 5.02 6.46 -17.49
N SER A 99 4.61 5.61 -18.44
CA SER A 99 3.90 4.38 -18.10
C SER A 99 4.74 3.53 -17.14
N ARG A 100 4.12 3.06 -16.06
CA ARG A 100 4.71 2.17 -15.05
C ARG A 100 3.71 1.11 -14.63
N ALA A 101 4.22 -0.05 -14.28
CA ALA A 101 3.42 -1.13 -13.71
C ALA A 101 3.91 -1.46 -12.30
N ASN A 102 2.99 -1.61 -11.35
CA ASN A 102 3.28 -2.29 -10.10
C ASN A 102 3.23 -3.81 -10.36
N LEU A 103 4.38 -4.46 -10.24
CA LEU A 103 4.54 -5.89 -10.52
C LEU A 103 4.08 -6.80 -9.37
N LEU A 104 3.83 -6.23 -8.18
CA LEU A 104 3.27 -6.98 -7.06
C LEU A 104 1.77 -7.15 -7.25
N PRO A 105 1.22 -8.36 -7.15
CA PRO A 105 -0.22 -8.58 -7.34
C PRO A 105 -1.08 -8.01 -6.20
N TYR A 106 -0.49 -7.82 -5.00
CA TYR A 106 -1.17 -7.29 -3.83
C TYR A 106 -0.31 -6.23 -3.14
N SER A 107 -0.66 -4.97 -3.34
CA SER A 107 0.07 -3.83 -2.79
C SER A 107 -0.33 -3.45 -1.36
N GLU A 108 -1.54 -3.79 -0.94
CA GLU A 108 -2.12 -3.44 0.36
C GLU A 108 -2.55 -4.67 1.18
N TYR A 109 -2.82 -5.80 0.50
CA TYR A 109 -3.20 -7.06 1.11
C TYR A 109 -1.98 -7.95 1.35
N PHE A 110 -1.36 -7.80 2.50
CA PHE A 110 -0.19 -8.60 2.88
C PHE A 110 -0.55 -9.98 3.45
N GLU A 111 -1.81 -10.22 3.82
CA GLU A 111 -2.32 -11.49 4.37
C GLU A 111 -2.63 -12.54 3.29
N THR A 112 -2.01 -12.43 2.12
CA THR A 112 -2.20 -13.38 1.01
C THR A 112 -1.09 -14.42 0.96
N SER A 113 -1.32 -15.50 0.20
CA SER A 113 -0.29 -16.54 -0.05
C SER A 113 0.92 -16.04 -0.84
N GLU A 114 0.83 -14.86 -1.45
CA GLU A 114 1.94 -14.21 -2.17
C GLU A 114 3.06 -13.75 -1.22
N TRP A 115 2.73 -13.55 0.06
CA TRP A 115 3.68 -13.18 1.09
C TRP A 115 3.94 -14.37 2.02
N THR A 116 5.15 -14.93 1.95
CA THR A 116 5.63 -15.90 2.93
C THR A 116 6.03 -15.18 4.21
N THR A 117 5.55 -15.63 5.38
CA THR A 117 5.59 -14.86 6.63
C THR A 117 6.18 -15.64 7.82
N PRO A 118 7.44 -16.08 7.79
CA PRO A 118 8.05 -16.74 8.95
C PRO A 118 8.16 -15.82 10.15
N ASN A 119 7.57 -16.23 11.26
CA ASN A 119 7.64 -15.57 12.56
C ASN A 119 7.08 -14.12 12.60
N VAL A 120 6.27 -13.75 11.62
CA VAL A 120 5.58 -12.46 11.59
C VAL A 120 4.09 -12.65 11.35
N VAL A 121 3.33 -11.63 11.66
CA VAL A 121 1.88 -11.56 11.43
C VAL A 121 1.55 -10.21 10.85
N PHE A 122 0.72 -10.21 9.83
CA PHE A 122 0.05 -9.01 9.33
C PHE A 122 -1.32 -8.86 10.00
N GLU A 123 -1.64 -7.66 10.41
CA GLU A 123 -2.95 -7.28 10.95
C GLU A 123 -3.46 -6.08 10.17
N THR A 124 -4.45 -6.29 9.32
CA THR A 124 -5.03 -5.25 8.47
C THR A 124 -5.81 -4.21 9.28
N ASN A 125 -5.98 -3.01 8.73
CA ASN A 125 -6.82 -1.93 9.29
C ASN A 125 -6.43 -1.53 10.72
N LYS A 126 -5.15 -1.25 10.94
CA LYS A 126 -4.62 -0.88 12.27
C LYS A 126 -4.20 0.58 12.41
N ALA A 127 -4.07 1.30 11.32
CA ALA A 127 -3.74 2.74 11.33
C ALA A 127 -4.29 3.43 10.08
N THR A 128 -4.38 4.77 10.16
CA THR A 128 -4.66 5.58 8.98
C THR A 128 -3.42 5.62 8.09
N SER A 129 -3.57 5.23 6.83
CA SER A 129 -2.52 5.21 5.80
C SER A 129 -2.28 6.59 5.18
N PRO A 130 -1.25 6.75 4.32
CA PRO A 130 -0.98 8.01 3.63
C PRO A 130 -2.13 8.52 2.74
N ASP A 131 -3.00 7.63 2.25
CA ASP A 131 -4.18 7.99 1.45
C ASP A 131 -5.38 8.50 2.28
N GLY A 132 -5.24 8.50 3.62
CA GLY A 132 -6.26 8.96 4.56
C GLY A 132 -7.26 7.88 4.98
N GLY A 133 -7.19 6.69 4.42
CA GLY A 133 -8.01 5.54 4.80
C GLY A 133 -7.51 4.84 6.07
N PHE A 134 -8.40 4.16 6.80
CA PHE A 134 -8.01 3.32 7.93
C PHE A 134 -7.72 1.88 7.46
N ASN A 135 -6.68 1.72 6.63
CA ASN A 135 -6.35 0.49 5.90
C ASN A 135 -4.88 0.09 6.02
N ALA A 136 -4.07 0.82 6.77
CA ALA A 136 -2.68 0.42 7.00
C ALA A 136 -2.60 -0.86 7.83
N THR A 137 -1.64 -1.71 7.46
CA THR A 137 -1.40 -3.00 8.10
C THR A 137 -0.34 -2.87 9.20
N LYS A 138 -0.59 -3.45 10.36
CA LYS A 138 0.45 -3.66 11.36
C LYS A 138 1.23 -4.91 11.02
N PHE A 139 2.51 -4.77 10.80
CA PHE A 139 3.48 -5.83 10.54
C PHE A 139 4.26 -6.11 11.82
N ARG A 140 3.91 -7.18 12.51
CA ARG A 140 4.45 -7.48 13.84
C ARG A 140 5.19 -8.80 13.91
N ALA A 141 6.15 -8.89 14.82
CA ALA A 141 6.80 -10.13 15.19
C ALA A 141 5.83 -11.02 16.01
N ASN A 142 5.92 -12.35 15.82
CA ASN A 142 5.32 -13.30 16.76
C ASN A 142 6.22 -13.50 18.00
N SER A 143 5.86 -14.40 18.90
CA SER A 143 6.62 -14.64 20.15
C SER A 143 7.83 -15.58 19.98
N ALA A 144 8.24 -15.92 18.77
CA ALA A 144 9.40 -16.79 18.55
C ALA A 144 10.72 -16.05 18.85
N ASN A 145 11.72 -16.77 19.33
CA ASN A 145 13.11 -16.30 19.36
C ASN A 145 13.80 -16.73 18.06
N SER A 146 13.66 -15.90 17.03
CA SER A 146 14.05 -16.22 15.66
C SER A 146 14.22 -14.95 14.82
N THR A 147 14.53 -15.15 13.54
CA THR A 147 14.44 -14.09 12.54
C THR A 147 12.98 -13.87 12.14
N HIS A 148 12.56 -12.60 12.06
CA HIS A 148 11.21 -12.16 11.73
C HIS A 148 11.20 -11.46 10.37
N TRP A 149 10.49 -12.00 9.38
CA TRP A 149 10.43 -11.40 8.04
C TRP A 149 9.19 -11.82 7.26
N ALA A 150 8.87 -11.03 6.24
CA ALA A 150 7.97 -11.42 5.17
C ALA A 150 8.68 -11.32 3.83
N SER A 151 8.34 -12.19 2.87
CA SER A 151 8.93 -12.14 1.53
C SER A 151 7.93 -12.42 0.44
N THR A 152 8.20 -11.84 -0.74
CA THR A 152 7.50 -12.15 -1.97
C THR A 152 8.50 -12.43 -3.09
N GLY A 153 8.19 -13.41 -3.93
CA GLY A 153 8.92 -13.70 -5.17
C GLY A 153 8.44 -12.81 -6.31
N VAL A 154 9.34 -12.40 -7.18
CA VAL A 154 9.02 -11.55 -8.32
C VAL A 154 9.67 -12.06 -9.59
N THR A 155 8.99 -11.84 -10.74
CA THR A 155 9.54 -12.15 -12.08
C THR A 155 10.01 -10.84 -12.70
N LEU A 156 11.26 -10.82 -13.16
CA LEU A 156 11.96 -9.64 -13.65
C LEU A 156 12.56 -9.89 -15.03
N THR A 157 13.13 -8.86 -15.61
CA THR A 157 14.02 -8.96 -16.79
C THR A 157 15.44 -8.71 -16.32
N SER A 158 16.34 -9.67 -16.53
CA SER A 158 17.75 -9.54 -16.16
C SER A 158 18.41 -8.35 -16.90
N GLY A 159 19.25 -7.61 -16.21
CA GLY A 159 19.93 -6.42 -16.73
C GLY A 159 19.08 -5.15 -16.71
N GLN A 160 17.90 -5.17 -16.09
CA GLN A 160 17.06 -3.98 -15.93
C GLN A 160 17.04 -3.56 -14.46
N ASP A 161 17.01 -2.24 -14.26
CA ASP A 161 16.80 -1.66 -12.92
C ASP A 161 15.35 -1.83 -12.47
N TYR A 162 15.17 -2.10 -11.19
CA TYR A 162 13.88 -2.15 -10.52
C TYR A 162 13.93 -1.39 -9.20
N THR A 163 12.86 -0.63 -8.96
CA THR A 163 12.67 0.10 -7.70
C THR A 163 11.54 -0.54 -6.90
N PHE A 164 11.86 -0.98 -5.69
CA PHE A 164 10.87 -1.38 -4.70
C PHE A 164 10.63 -0.24 -3.72
N LYS A 165 9.36 0.05 -3.43
CA LYS A 165 8.96 1.01 -2.39
C LYS A 165 7.93 0.43 -1.44
N LEU A 166 7.93 1.00 -0.23
CA LEU A 166 6.98 0.67 0.84
C LEU A 166 6.73 1.92 1.68
N TYR A 167 5.48 2.18 2.03
CA TYR A 167 5.17 3.19 3.04
C TYR A 167 5.30 2.57 4.42
N VAL A 168 6.02 3.24 5.31
CA VAL A 168 6.29 2.77 6.67
C VAL A 168 6.01 3.86 7.70
N LYS A 169 5.56 3.45 8.89
CA LYS A 169 5.36 4.34 10.04
C LYS A 169 5.70 3.59 11.32
N ALA A 170 6.39 4.24 12.24
CA ALA A 170 6.72 3.70 13.53
C ALA A 170 5.46 3.30 14.33
N ALA A 171 5.55 2.18 15.02
CA ALA A 171 4.60 1.75 16.04
C ALA A 171 5.39 1.46 17.33
N GLU A 172 5.33 0.27 17.89
CA GLU A 172 6.18 -0.09 19.03
C GLU A 172 7.64 -0.33 18.59
N TYR A 173 7.86 -0.76 17.34
CA TYR A 173 9.17 -0.76 16.71
C TYR A 173 9.35 0.48 15.83
N ASN A 174 10.59 0.95 15.76
CA ASN A 174 10.96 2.11 14.95
C ASN A 174 11.66 1.72 13.65
N TRP A 175 12.21 0.51 13.57
CA TRP A 175 13.08 0.10 12.50
C TRP A 175 12.44 -0.90 11.55
N VAL A 176 12.68 -0.72 10.27
CA VAL A 176 12.34 -1.66 9.21
C VAL A 176 13.57 -1.93 8.36
N GLN A 177 13.76 -3.19 7.94
CA GLN A 177 14.71 -3.53 6.88
C GLN A 177 13.96 -3.91 5.62
N ILE A 178 14.38 -3.34 4.50
CA ILE A 178 14.01 -3.78 3.17
C ILE A 178 15.22 -4.46 2.56
N SER A 179 15.04 -5.68 2.06
CA SER A 179 16.11 -6.47 1.47
C SER A 179 15.72 -6.99 0.09
N LEU A 180 16.53 -6.65 -0.89
CA LEU A 180 16.57 -7.26 -2.21
C LEU A 180 17.38 -8.56 -2.05
N PHE A 181 16.68 -9.68 -1.79
CA PHE A 181 17.26 -10.88 -1.21
C PHE A 181 17.68 -11.91 -2.28
N GLY A 182 18.88 -12.48 -2.09
CA GLY A 182 19.39 -13.61 -2.89
C GLY A 182 20.09 -13.18 -4.17
N THR A 183 20.44 -14.16 -4.98
CA THR A 183 21.26 -14.00 -6.19
C THR A 183 20.48 -13.45 -7.39
N GLY A 184 19.18 -13.20 -7.25
CA GLY A 184 18.35 -12.56 -8.27
C GLY A 184 18.67 -11.08 -8.50
N TRP A 185 19.49 -10.49 -7.62
CA TRP A 185 19.90 -9.09 -7.66
C TRP A 185 21.41 -8.95 -7.89
N VAL A 186 21.84 -7.90 -8.57
CA VAL A 186 23.26 -7.61 -8.78
C VAL A 186 23.95 -7.37 -7.43
N GLY A 187 25.09 -8.04 -7.24
CA GLY A 187 25.81 -8.07 -5.97
C GLY A 187 25.17 -8.96 -4.91
N SER A 188 24.24 -9.85 -5.29
CA SER A 188 23.50 -10.75 -4.40
C SER A 188 22.57 -9.97 -3.43
N THR A 189 22.37 -10.46 -2.21
CA THR A 189 21.52 -9.76 -1.23
C THR A 189 22.02 -8.36 -0.95
N LYS A 190 21.10 -7.39 -1.03
CA LYS A 190 21.30 -5.98 -0.68
C LYS A 190 20.22 -5.54 0.30
N LYS A 191 20.56 -4.72 1.28
CA LYS A 191 19.63 -4.26 2.31
C LYS A 191 19.79 -2.79 2.63
N ILE A 192 18.69 -2.22 3.10
CA ILE A 192 18.64 -0.92 3.77
C ILE A 192 17.88 -1.08 5.08
N ASN A 193 18.34 -0.43 6.13
CA ASN A 193 17.59 -0.28 7.37
C ASN A 193 17.14 1.16 7.52
N PHE A 194 15.89 1.36 7.87
CA PHE A 194 15.28 2.67 8.00
C PHE A 194 14.59 2.84 9.34
N ASN A 195 14.84 3.95 10.00
CA ASN A 195 14.16 4.34 11.24
C ASN A 195 12.95 5.23 10.92
N ALA A 196 11.77 4.65 10.97
CA ALA A 196 10.52 5.35 10.67
C ALA A 196 10.11 6.40 11.73
N SER A 197 10.77 6.45 12.88
CA SER A 197 10.55 7.47 13.90
C SER A 197 11.37 8.74 13.64
N THR A 198 12.59 8.60 13.11
CA THR A 198 13.49 9.73 12.83
C THR A 198 13.56 10.11 11.35
N GLY A 199 13.18 9.21 10.45
CA GLY A 199 13.32 9.40 9.00
C GLY A 199 14.75 9.16 8.50
N GLU A 200 15.60 8.50 9.27
CA GLU A 200 17.01 8.29 8.96
C GLU A 200 17.32 6.84 8.58
N PHE A 201 18.28 6.65 7.70
CA PHE A 201 18.82 5.33 7.40
C PHE A 201 19.89 4.94 8.42
N GLY A 202 19.84 3.68 8.82
CA GLY A 202 20.89 3.03 9.62
C GLY A 202 21.88 2.27 8.74
N THR A 203 22.14 1.02 9.11
CA THR A 203 23.02 0.12 8.34
C THR A 203 22.46 -0.14 6.95
N THR A 204 23.23 0.18 5.91
CA THR A 204 22.87 0.01 4.50
C THR A 204 24.01 -0.60 3.71
N ASP A 205 23.70 -1.35 2.67
CA ASP A 205 24.70 -1.89 1.77
C ASP A 205 25.07 -0.87 0.68
N THR A 206 26.26 -0.99 0.13
CA THR A 206 26.75 -0.19 -0.98
C THR A 206 26.36 -0.79 -2.34
N GLY A 207 26.39 0.05 -3.39
CA GLY A 207 26.12 -0.37 -4.78
C GLY A 207 24.63 -0.54 -5.08
N ILE A 208 23.76 0.11 -4.31
CA ILE A 208 22.33 0.28 -4.54
C ILE A 208 21.95 1.74 -4.38
N THR A 209 20.85 2.15 -4.97
CA THR A 209 20.28 3.48 -4.75
C THR A 209 19.08 3.35 -3.81
N PHE A 210 18.97 4.24 -2.84
CA PHE A 210 17.85 4.28 -1.92
C PHE A 210 17.63 5.71 -1.42
N ASP A 211 16.38 6.01 -1.03
CA ASP A 211 16.03 7.28 -0.39
C ASP A 211 14.67 7.13 0.31
N SER A 212 14.21 8.20 0.96
CA SER A 212 12.91 8.27 1.59
C SER A 212 12.27 9.64 1.44
N ASN A 213 10.94 9.66 1.31
CA ASN A 213 10.13 10.87 1.27
C ASN A 213 9.21 10.92 2.50
N PRO A 214 9.22 12.00 3.30
CA PRO A 214 8.24 12.17 4.36
C PRO A 214 6.85 12.43 3.76
N MET A 215 5.84 11.65 4.20
CA MET A 215 4.46 11.69 3.69
C MET A 215 3.48 12.36 4.68
N GLY A 216 3.98 12.96 5.75
CA GLY A 216 3.17 13.51 6.83
C GLY A 216 2.64 12.46 7.81
N ASN A 217 2.12 12.90 8.94
CA ASN A 217 1.54 12.04 9.99
C ASN A 217 2.44 10.89 10.46
N GLY A 218 3.77 11.04 10.35
CA GLY A 218 4.78 10.04 10.71
C GLY A 218 4.96 8.91 9.68
N TRP A 219 4.38 9.02 8.50
CA TRP A 219 4.62 8.14 7.37
C TRP A 219 5.83 8.56 6.55
N HIS A 220 6.54 7.56 6.04
CA HIS A 220 7.63 7.71 5.08
C HIS A 220 7.42 6.74 3.91
N GLU A 221 7.58 7.25 2.69
CA GLU A 221 7.80 6.41 1.51
C GLU A 221 9.28 6.05 1.48
N VAL A 222 9.61 4.79 1.59
CA VAL A 222 11.00 4.29 1.57
C VAL A 222 11.19 3.44 0.34
N PHE A 223 12.26 3.68 -0.43
CA PHE A 223 12.51 2.94 -1.66
C PHE A 223 13.97 2.54 -1.81
N VAL A 224 14.17 1.46 -2.56
CA VAL A 224 15.47 0.92 -2.92
C VAL A 224 15.45 0.44 -4.36
N THR A 225 16.51 0.76 -5.11
CA THR A 225 16.71 0.39 -6.51
C THR A 225 17.95 -0.48 -6.66
N ASN A 226 17.82 -1.54 -7.45
CA ASN A 226 18.95 -2.34 -7.90
C ASN A 226 18.65 -2.99 -9.25
N GLU A 227 19.69 -3.39 -9.95
CA GLU A 227 19.59 -4.15 -11.20
C GLU A 227 19.27 -5.61 -10.92
N ALA A 228 18.37 -6.19 -11.72
CA ALA A 228 18.07 -7.61 -11.69
C ALA A 228 19.19 -8.43 -12.34
N ALA A 229 19.77 -9.35 -11.59
CA ALA A 229 20.77 -10.31 -12.10
C ALA A 229 20.13 -11.54 -12.74
N SER A 230 18.84 -11.78 -12.50
CA SER A 230 18.12 -12.96 -12.98
C SER A 230 16.66 -12.60 -13.30
N THR A 231 15.96 -13.54 -13.94
CA THR A 231 14.52 -13.43 -14.22
C THR A 231 13.63 -13.70 -12.99
N THR A 232 14.20 -14.20 -11.91
CA THR A 232 13.51 -14.43 -10.64
C THR A 232 14.29 -13.80 -9.49
N ALA A 233 13.59 -13.08 -8.65
CA ALA A 233 14.18 -12.42 -7.49
C ALA A 233 13.23 -12.49 -6.29
N THR A 234 13.74 -12.14 -5.11
CA THR A 234 12.96 -12.10 -3.87
C THR A 234 13.14 -10.76 -3.19
N ILE A 235 12.06 -10.22 -2.66
CA ILE A 235 12.05 -9.06 -1.78
C ILE A 235 11.69 -9.55 -0.38
N ARG A 236 12.39 -9.06 0.63
CA ARG A 236 12.09 -9.30 2.05
C ARG A 236 11.92 -8.00 2.81
N VAL A 237 11.00 -8.01 3.75
CA VAL A 237 10.80 -6.92 4.70
C VAL A 237 10.87 -7.49 6.11
N TYR A 238 11.53 -6.78 7.02
CA TYR A 238 11.73 -7.21 8.40
C TYR A 238 11.28 -6.11 9.35
N PRO A 239 10.40 -6.39 10.31
CA PRO A 239 10.20 -5.51 11.45
C PRO A 239 11.39 -5.69 12.40
N LEU A 240 12.15 -4.63 12.65
CA LEU A 240 13.36 -4.71 13.46
C LEU A 240 13.16 -4.07 14.83
N LYS A 241 13.73 -4.69 15.84
CA LYS A 241 13.76 -4.15 17.22
C LYS A 241 14.78 -3.02 17.38
N SER A 242 15.87 -3.07 16.62
CA SER A 242 16.89 -2.03 16.49
C SER A 242 17.61 -2.18 15.16
N ASP A 243 18.47 -1.21 14.81
CA ASP A 243 19.23 -1.26 13.57
C ASP A 243 19.97 -2.59 13.39
N ASP A 244 19.76 -3.22 12.24
CA ASP A 244 20.36 -4.48 11.77
C ASP A 244 20.12 -5.73 12.65
N VAL A 245 19.20 -5.68 13.60
CA VAL A 245 18.85 -6.82 14.45
C VAL A 245 17.61 -7.52 13.90
N THR A 246 17.83 -8.53 13.04
CA THR A 246 16.77 -9.31 12.39
C THR A 246 16.30 -10.51 13.21
N SER A 247 17.15 -11.02 14.14
CA SER A 247 16.84 -12.17 14.99
C SER A 247 16.77 -11.76 16.45
N TYR A 248 15.62 -11.97 17.07
CA TYR A 248 15.35 -11.58 18.45
C TYR A 248 14.17 -12.35 19.02
N GLN A 249 14.01 -12.31 20.36
CA GLN A 249 12.79 -12.77 21.02
C GLN A 249 11.68 -11.74 20.75
N GLY A 250 10.67 -12.12 19.96
CA GLY A 250 9.47 -11.33 19.78
C GLY A 250 8.55 -11.40 21.01
N ASP A 251 7.68 -10.41 21.15
CA ASP A 251 6.68 -10.35 22.24
C ASP A 251 5.26 -10.71 21.77
N GLY A 252 5.10 -10.98 20.48
CA GLY A 252 3.81 -11.33 19.88
C GLY A 252 2.87 -10.15 19.68
N SER A 253 3.32 -8.91 19.90
CA SER A 253 2.48 -7.71 19.82
C SER A 253 3.14 -6.52 19.12
N SER A 254 4.43 -6.34 19.31
CA SER A 254 5.19 -5.19 18.78
C SER A 254 5.50 -5.34 17.30
N GLY A 255 5.42 -4.23 16.57
CA GLY A 255 5.64 -4.17 15.13
C GLY A 255 5.77 -2.76 14.60
N ILE A 256 5.60 -2.62 13.30
CA ILE A 256 5.63 -1.37 12.54
C ILE A 256 4.38 -1.30 11.65
N TYR A 257 3.92 -0.13 11.29
CA TYR A 257 2.87 0.01 10.29
C TYR A 257 3.45 0.07 8.88
N ILE A 258 2.81 -0.64 7.95
CA ILE A 258 3.16 -0.65 6.53
C ILE A 258 1.93 -0.42 5.66
N TYR A 259 2.16 0.10 4.45
CA TYR A 259 1.15 0.34 3.45
C TYR A 259 1.78 0.38 2.05
N GLY A 260 1.04 0.02 1.02
CA GLY A 260 1.34 0.35 -0.37
C GLY A 260 2.68 -0.17 -0.90
N ALA A 261 2.91 -1.47 -0.89
CA ALA A 261 4.08 -2.07 -1.52
C ALA A 261 4.00 -1.95 -3.05
N GLN A 262 5.09 -1.52 -3.68
CA GLN A 262 5.19 -1.40 -5.14
C GLN A 262 6.56 -1.84 -5.62
N LEU A 263 6.59 -2.64 -6.68
CA LEU A 263 7.79 -2.95 -7.46
C LEU A 263 7.55 -2.53 -8.89
N GLU A 264 8.41 -1.69 -9.42
CA GLU A 264 8.31 -1.20 -10.79
C GLU A 264 9.67 -1.26 -11.50
N SER A 265 9.65 -1.40 -12.83
CA SER A 265 10.87 -1.29 -13.61
C SER A 265 11.29 0.18 -13.73
N GLY A 266 12.58 0.44 -13.58
CA GLY A 266 13.18 1.78 -13.63
C GLY A 266 14.01 2.07 -12.41
N SER A 267 14.83 3.13 -12.52
CA SER A 267 15.81 3.54 -11.50
C SER A 267 15.31 4.63 -10.55
N TYR A 268 14.01 4.92 -10.56
CA TYR A 268 13.38 5.91 -9.69
C TYR A 268 11.94 5.50 -9.37
N VAL A 269 11.44 5.97 -8.24
CA VAL A 269 10.08 5.73 -7.78
C VAL A 269 9.08 6.60 -8.52
N SER A 270 7.95 6.01 -8.93
CA SER A 270 6.81 6.75 -9.48
C SER A 270 5.64 6.82 -8.49
N SER A 271 4.59 7.54 -8.84
CA SER A 271 3.36 7.60 -8.03
C SER A 271 2.82 6.20 -7.75
N TYR A 272 2.19 6.04 -6.59
CA TYR A 272 1.66 4.76 -6.14
C TYR A 272 0.60 4.20 -7.08
N ILE A 273 0.72 2.92 -7.41
CA ILE A 273 -0.19 2.15 -8.26
C ILE A 273 -0.74 1.00 -7.42
N PRO A 274 -1.98 1.11 -6.91
CA PRO A 274 -2.60 0.05 -6.12
C PRO A 274 -2.89 -1.19 -6.98
N THR A 275 -2.71 -2.37 -6.38
CA THR A 275 -2.95 -3.67 -7.02
C THR A 275 -3.77 -4.57 -6.12
N MET A 276 -4.64 -5.40 -6.74
CA MET A 276 -5.50 -6.33 -6.02
C MET A 276 -5.73 -7.61 -6.85
N GLY A 277 -4.80 -8.55 -6.75
CA GLY A 277 -4.86 -9.86 -7.40
C GLY A 277 -4.01 -9.98 -8.66
N THR A 278 -3.73 -8.90 -9.36
CA THR A 278 -2.89 -8.86 -10.55
C THR A 278 -1.99 -7.61 -10.54
N SER A 279 -0.92 -7.62 -11.33
CA SER A 279 -0.16 -6.41 -11.62
C SER A 279 -1.04 -5.40 -12.35
N GLU A 280 -0.86 -4.10 -12.04
CA GLU A 280 -1.60 -3.02 -12.66
C GLU A 280 -0.65 -2.02 -13.32
N THR A 281 -1.07 -1.50 -14.48
CA THR A 281 -0.29 -0.54 -15.25
C THR A 281 -0.97 0.82 -15.25
N ARG A 282 -0.26 1.85 -14.83
CA ARG A 282 -0.63 3.24 -15.05
C ARG A 282 -0.11 3.69 -16.42
N ALA A 283 -0.99 4.28 -17.24
CA ALA A 283 -0.59 4.89 -18.51
C ALA A 283 0.39 6.06 -18.27
N ALA A 284 1.17 6.39 -19.29
CA ALA A 284 1.98 7.60 -19.27
C ALA A 284 1.08 8.84 -19.23
N ASP A 285 1.51 9.85 -18.49
CA ASP A 285 0.88 11.17 -18.56
C ASP A 285 1.13 11.77 -19.94
N SER A 286 0.14 12.41 -20.54
CA SER A 286 0.30 13.15 -21.78
C SER A 286 -0.16 14.59 -21.57
N CYS A 287 0.62 15.53 -22.07
CA CYS A 287 0.29 16.95 -22.10
C CYS A 287 0.58 17.46 -23.51
N SER A 288 -0.46 18.02 -24.13
CA SER A 288 -0.32 18.78 -25.38
C SER A 288 -0.57 20.26 -25.12
N VAL A 289 0.28 21.11 -25.67
CA VAL A 289 0.14 22.58 -25.63
C VAL A 289 -0.40 23.06 -26.96
#